data_07cacd343822f0e9a9add7fbcd46c3ea
#
_entry.id   07cacd343822f0e9a9add7fbcd46c3ea
#
_cell.length_a   1.000
_cell.length_b   1.000
_cell.length_c   1.000
_cell.angle_alpha   90.00
_cell.angle_beta   90.00
_cell.angle_gamma   90.00
#
_symmetry.space_group_name_H-M   'P 1'
#
loop_
_entity.id
_entity.type
_entity.pdbx_description
1 polymer ?
#
loop_
_entity_poly.entity_id
_entity_poly.type
_entity_poly.pdbx_seq_one_letter_code
_entity_poly.pdbx_strand_id
1 'polypeptide(L)'
;RLYTLFCDFVDDFRLMKTADKEAHRGVGLGSEVSQIIALDYASPIDHYVKDVRGIHGYGRYMDDGYVISNSLEELEDIKRNLYRLAEALGIAMSDKKNIITPFRHHSFTFLKMRVTLTETGKVVMKLSRKSIRAMRRKMDIFRRWMDEGRMGPEDVFQSYQSWRAHAKRCNSYDT
;
A
#
# COMPACT_ATOMS: atom_id res chain seq x y z
N ARG A 1 -23.23 23.16 -4.74
CA ARG A 1 -22.50 23.19 -6.05
C ARG A 1 -21.27 22.29 -6.02
N LEU A 2 -20.40 22.36 -5.02
CA LEU A 2 -19.21 21.47 -4.91
C LEU A 2 -19.61 20.00 -4.77
N TYR A 3 -20.65 19.71 -3.98
CA TYR A 3 -21.15 18.34 -3.79
C TYR A 3 -21.68 17.73 -5.10
N THR A 4 -22.42 18.51 -5.89
CA THR A 4 -22.95 18.05 -7.20
C THR A 4 -21.82 17.77 -8.17
N LEU A 5 -20.81 18.65 -8.27
CA LEU A 5 -19.64 18.45 -9.12
C LEU A 5 -18.86 17.18 -8.75
N PHE A 6 -18.78 16.84 -7.49
CA PHE A 6 -18.11 15.64 -6.99
C PHE A 6 -18.86 14.37 -7.36
N CYS A 7 -20.18 14.37 -7.24
CA CYS A 7 -21.04 13.25 -7.66
C CYS A 7 -20.99 13.04 -9.17
N ASP A 8 -21.09 14.11 -9.95
CA ASP A 8 -21.00 14.07 -11.41
C ASP A 8 -19.67 13.50 -11.86
N PHE A 9 -18.56 13.88 -11.20
CA PHE A 9 -17.23 13.37 -11.50
C PHE A 9 -17.06 11.87 -11.18
N VAL A 10 -17.66 11.40 -10.10
CA VAL A 10 -17.67 9.97 -9.72
C VAL A 10 -18.54 9.17 -10.68
N ASP A 11 -19.67 9.70 -11.11
CA ASP A 11 -20.59 9.05 -12.02
C ASP A 11 -20.02 8.97 -13.46
N ASP A 12 -19.30 9.99 -13.92
CA ASP A 12 -18.57 9.98 -15.20
C ASP A 12 -17.49 8.88 -15.24
N PHE A 13 -16.81 8.63 -14.11
CA PHE A 13 -15.84 7.51 -14.03
C PHE A 13 -16.50 6.13 -14.07
N ARG A 14 -17.74 5.99 -13.60
CA ARG A 14 -18.51 4.74 -13.70
C ARG A 14 -18.82 4.36 -15.16
N LEU A 15 -18.96 5.36 -16.03
CA LEU A 15 -19.21 5.16 -17.44
C LEU A 15 -17.96 4.70 -18.23
N MET A 16 -16.76 4.98 -17.71
CA MET A 16 -15.55 4.86 -18.51
C MET A 16 -14.85 3.52 -18.56
N LYS A 17 -14.98 2.56 -17.67
CA LYS A 17 -14.37 1.19 -17.78
C LYS A 17 -14.31 0.46 -16.43
N THR A 18 -15.33 -0.10 -15.97
CA THR A 18 -15.20 -1.16 -14.99
C THR A 18 -15.69 -2.47 -15.59
N ALA A 19 -14.92 -3.53 -15.38
CA ALA A 19 -15.28 -4.88 -15.83
C ALA A 19 -16.57 -5.40 -15.17
N ASP A 20 -17.10 -4.68 -14.20
CA ASP A 20 -18.30 -5.02 -13.43
C ASP A 20 -19.33 -3.90 -13.56
N LYS A 21 -19.91 -3.78 -14.75
CA LYS A 21 -20.94 -2.77 -15.06
C LYS A 21 -22.23 -2.95 -14.23
N GLU A 22 -22.47 -4.13 -13.68
CA GLU A 22 -23.67 -4.45 -12.92
C GLU A 22 -23.56 -4.11 -11.43
N ALA A 23 -22.35 -4.06 -10.86
CA ALA A 23 -22.16 -3.89 -9.42
C ALA A 23 -22.13 -2.46 -8.95
N HIS A 24 -21.97 -1.47 -9.82
CA HIS A 24 -21.83 -0.03 -9.49
C HIS A 24 -20.84 0.24 -8.34
N ARG A 25 -19.79 -0.58 -8.23
CA ARG A 25 -18.80 -0.54 -7.16
C ARG A 25 -17.43 -0.16 -7.70
N GLY A 26 -16.76 0.72 -6.97
CA GLY A 26 -15.39 1.12 -7.26
C GLY A 26 -15.26 2.58 -7.68
N VAL A 27 -14.01 3.05 -7.73
CA VAL A 27 -13.62 4.39 -8.13
C VAL A 27 -12.67 4.26 -9.33
N GLY A 28 -12.75 5.17 -10.29
CA GLY A 28 -11.87 5.15 -11.46
C GLY A 28 -10.39 5.19 -11.09
N LEU A 29 -9.59 4.33 -11.70
CA LEU A 29 -8.14 4.30 -11.48
C LEU A 29 -7.44 5.42 -12.25
N GLY A 30 -6.44 6.04 -11.62
CA GLY A 30 -5.54 6.99 -12.29
C GLY A 30 -5.89 8.48 -12.11
N SER A 31 -6.97 8.83 -11.41
CA SER A 31 -7.31 10.20 -11.05
C SER A 31 -6.86 10.54 -9.62
N GLU A 32 -6.33 11.74 -9.41
CA GLU A 32 -6.01 12.26 -8.07
C GLU A 32 -7.26 12.37 -7.20
N VAL A 33 -8.39 12.76 -7.79
CA VAL A 33 -9.68 12.84 -7.09
C VAL A 33 -10.13 11.47 -6.59
N SER A 34 -9.99 10.44 -7.42
CA SER A 34 -10.29 9.05 -7.01
C SER A 34 -9.43 8.61 -5.84
N GLN A 35 -8.16 9.03 -5.79
CA GLN A 35 -7.27 8.72 -4.67
C GLN A 35 -7.72 9.43 -3.39
N ILE A 36 -8.12 10.69 -3.46
CA ILE A 36 -8.64 11.45 -2.32
C ILE A 36 -9.91 10.80 -1.79
N ILE A 37 -10.85 10.44 -2.68
CA ILE A 37 -12.09 9.75 -2.30
C ILE A 37 -11.78 8.41 -1.61
N ALA A 38 -10.87 7.62 -2.16
CA ALA A 38 -10.50 6.34 -1.57
C ALA A 38 -9.82 6.48 -0.20
N LEU A 39 -9.04 7.54 0.01
CA LEU A 39 -8.45 7.87 1.30
C LEU A 39 -9.51 8.26 2.33
N ASP A 40 -10.44 9.14 1.96
CA ASP A 40 -11.52 9.61 2.82
C ASP A 40 -12.51 8.48 3.15
N TYR A 41 -12.84 7.66 2.17
CA TYR A 41 -13.75 6.53 2.33
C TYR A 41 -13.29 5.53 3.39
N ALA A 42 -11.99 5.33 3.54
CA ALA A 42 -11.40 4.46 4.55
C ALA A 42 -11.05 5.18 5.86
N SER A 43 -11.31 6.50 5.98
CA SER A 43 -11.00 7.29 7.19
C SER A 43 -11.67 6.78 8.47
N PRO A 44 -12.89 6.19 8.47
CA PRO A 44 -13.47 5.59 9.68
C PRO A 44 -12.61 4.47 10.28
N ILE A 45 -11.83 3.76 9.44
CA ILE A 45 -10.86 2.74 9.90
C ILE A 45 -9.73 3.42 10.68
N ASP A 46 -9.19 4.52 10.13
CA ASP A 46 -8.12 5.30 10.78
C ASP A 46 -8.58 5.87 12.12
N HIS A 47 -9.77 6.46 12.12
CA HIS A 47 -10.40 7.02 13.32
C HIS A 47 -10.62 5.94 14.39
N TYR A 48 -11.15 4.79 14.02
CA TYR A 48 -11.34 3.69 14.96
C TYR A 48 -10.02 3.27 15.63
N VAL A 49 -8.96 3.04 14.83
CA VAL A 49 -7.69 2.56 15.38
C VAL A 49 -6.97 3.62 16.20
N LYS A 50 -6.93 4.88 15.71
CA LYS A 50 -6.18 5.96 16.36
C LYS A 50 -6.93 6.59 17.52
N ASP A 51 -8.17 6.99 17.29
CA ASP A 51 -8.89 7.84 18.24
C ASP A 51 -9.73 7.02 19.22
N VAL A 52 -10.42 5.97 18.72
CA VAL A 52 -11.24 5.12 19.60
C VAL A 52 -10.38 4.12 20.38
N ARG A 53 -9.40 3.50 19.73
CA ARG A 53 -8.52 2.49 20.38
C ARG A 53 -7.22 3.08 20.94
N GLY A 54 -6.87 4.31 20.60
CA GLY A 54 -5.66 4.98 21.09
C GLY A 54 -4.35 4.33 20.62
N ILE A 55 -4.34 3.60 19.50
CA ILE A 55 -3.16 2.88 19.02
C ILE A 55 -2.20 3.85 18.32
N HIS A 56 -1.05 4.10 18.95
CA HIS A 56 0.01 4.93 18.35
C HIS A 56 0.77 4.22 17.24
N GLY A 57 0.93 2.89 17.33
CA GLY A 57 1.63 2.06 16.35
C GLY A 57 0.76 1.70 15.15
N TYR A 58 0.19 2.69 14.47
CA TYR A 58 -0.68 2.52 13.31
C TYR A 58 -0.18 3.32 12.11
N GLY A 59 -0.28 2.73 10.93
CA GLY A 59 -0.08 3.42 9.67
C GLY A 59 -0.84 2.76 8.52
N ARG A 60 -1.41 3.60 7.64
CA ARG A 60 -2.09 3.18 6.43
C ARG A 60 -1.55 3.94 5.21
N TYR A 61 -1.39 3.25 4.13
CA TYR A 61 -1.10 3.80 2.81
C TYR A 61 -2.06 3.16 1.81
N MET A 62 -3.05 3.91 1.39
CA MET A 62 -4.16 3.43 0.54
C MET A 62 -4.87 2.23 1.20
N ASP A 63 -4.76 1.05 0.58
CA ASP A 63 -5.33 -0.22 1.01
C ASP A 63 -4.40 -1.05 1.93
N ASP A 64 -3.12 -0.72 1.99
CA ASP A 64 -2.17 -1.38 2.86
C ASP A 64 -2.07 -0.67 4.22
N GLY A 65 -2.20 -1.42 5.32
CA GLY A 65 -2.07 -0.88 6.67
C GLY A 65 -1.37 -1.85 7.63
N TYR A 66 -0.93 -1.31 8.76
CA TYR A 66 -0.40 -2.10 9.88
C TYR A 66 -0.86 -1.53 11.22
N VAL A 67 -0.99 -2.41 12.19
CA VAL A 67 -1.26 -2.08 13.60
C VAL A 67 -0.20 -2.79 14.44
N ILE A 68 0.41 -2.09 15.39
CA ILE A 68 1.39 -2.64 16.33
C ILE A 68 0.88 -2.45 17.74
N SER A 69 0.80 -3.54 18.51
CA SER A 69 0.51 -3.54 19.94
C SER A 69 1.38 -4.57 20.65
N ASN A 70 1.52 -4.41 21.96
CA ASN A 70 2.18 -5.38 22.84
C ASN A 70 1.22 -6.49 23.33
N SER A 71 -0.08 -6.38 23.06
CA SER A 71 -1.11 -7.35 23.44
C SER A 71 -1.65 -8.07 22.22
N LEU A 72 -1.56 -9.40 22.22
CA LEU A 72 -2.17 -10.24 21.18
C LEU A 72 -3.71 -10.13 21.22
N GLU A 73 -4.28 -10.16 22.42
CA GLU A 73 -5.73 -10.05 22.61
C GLU A 73 -6.28 -8.73 22.06
N GLU A 74 -5.55 -7.62 22.29
CA GLU A 74 -5.90 -6.32 21.72
C GLU A 74 -5.87 -6.34 20.18
N LEU A 75 -4.84 -6.94 19.57
CA LEU A 75 -4.74 -7.06 18.12
C LEU A 75 -5.87 -7.92 17.52
N GLU A 76 -6.24 -9.02 18.21
CA GLU A 76 -7.34 -9.88 17.78
C GLU A 76 -8.69 -9.16 17.86
N ASP A 77 -8.90 -8.37 18.93
CA ASP A 77 -10.11 -7.57 19.08
C ASP A 77 -10.18 -6.46 18.04
N ILE A 78 -9.08 -5.73 17.83
CA ILE A 78 -8.99 -4.72 16.75
C ILE A 78 -9.27 -5.37 15.40
N LYS A 79 -8.66 -6.50 15.10
CA LYS A 79 -8.89 -7.21 13.84
C LYS A 79 -10.37 -7.54 13.63
N ARG A 80 -11.06 -8.12 14.62
CA ARG A 80 -12.50 -8.41 14.52
C ARG A 80 -13.33 -7.16 14.21
N ASN A 81 -13.05 -6.08 14.93
CA ASN A 81 -13.80 -4.84 14.74
C ASN A 81 -13.49 -4.17 13.41
N LEU A 82 -12.24 -4.26 12.91
CA LEU A 82 -11.88 -3.79 11.57
C LEU A 82 -12.64 -4.54 10.47
N TYR A 83 -12.84 -5.86 10.61
CA TYR A 83 -13.64 -6.64 9.66
C TYR A 83 -15.10 -6.18 9.66
N ARG A 84 -15.71 -5.97 10.84
CA ARG A 84 -17.08 -5.47 10.93
C ARG A 84 -17.23 -4.07 10.33
N LEU A 85 -16.26 -3.20 10.60
CA LEU A 85 -16.25 -1.84 10.06
C LEU A 85 -16.07 -1.84 8.54
N ALA A 86 -15.14 -2.65 8.03
CA ALA A 86 -14.91 -2.82 6.60
C ALA A 86 -16.16 -3.37 5.90
N GLU A 87 -16.81 -4.37 6.49
CA GLU A 87 -18.07 -4.93 5.98
C GLU A 87 -19.17 -3.87 5.91
N ALA A 88 -19.33 -3.06 6.96
CA ALA A 88 -20.29 -1.96 6.99
C ALA A 88 -20.01 -0.88 5.93
N LEU A 89 -18.73 -0.69 5.57
CA LEU A 89 -18.29 0.18 4.49
C LEU A 89 -18.34 -0.50 3.10
N GLY A 90 -18.71 -1.77 3.01
CA GLY A 90 -18.66 -2.53 1.75
C GLY A 90 -17.25 -2.83 1.25
N ILE A 91 -16.23 -2.75 2.12
CA ILE A 91 -14.83 -3.05 1.81
C ILE A 91 -14.55 -4.52 2.08
N ALA A 92 -14.11 -5.27 1.03
CA ALA A 92 -13.72 -6.66 1.18
C ALA A 92 -12.28 -6.78 1.72
N MET A 93 -12.14 -7.33 2.93
CA MET A 93 -10.82 -7.60 3.53
C MET A 93 -10.34 -9.01 3.18
N SER A 94 -9.04 -9.16 2.89
CA SER A 94 -8.44 -10.45 2.53
C SER A 94 -7.87 -11.17 3.75
N ASP A 95 -8.44 -12.29 4.16
CA ASP A 95 -7.96 -13.10 5.28
C ASP A 95 -6.51 -13.59 5.10
N LYS A 96 -6.12 -13.88 3.86
CA LYS A 96 -4.75 -14.34 3.55
C LYS A 96 -3.69 -13.27 3.77
N LYS A 97 -4.07 -11.98 3.73
CA LYS A 97 -3.15 -10.85 3.92
C LYS A 97 -3.19 -10.29 5.33
N ASN A 98 -4.31 -10.43 6.02
CA ASN A 98 -4.53 -9.87 7.35
C ASN A 98 -4.05 -10.85 8.43
N ILE A 99 -2.75 -10.91 8.62
CA ILE A 99 -2.08 -11.81 9.58
C ILE A 99 -1.58 -11.04 10.80
N ILE A 100 -1.68 -11.65 11.96
CA ILE A 100 -1.02 -11.19 13.19
C ILE A 100 0.27 -11.98 13.33
N THR A 101 1.39 -11.30 13.55
CA THR A 101 2.72 -11.91 13.60
C THR A 101 3.54 -11.30 14.73
N PRO A 102 4.25 -12.11 15.55
CA PRO A 102 5.13 -11.61 16.60
C PRO A 102 6.33 -10.89 15.96
N PHE A 103 6.40 -9.57 16.13
CA PHE A 103 7.40 -8.74 15.46
C PHE A 103 8.84 -9.00 15.92
N ARG A 104 9.03 -9.49 17.15
CA ARG A 104 10.36 -9.74 17.72
C ARG A 104 11.16 -10.81 16.95
N HIS A 105 10.49 -11.81 16.36
CA HIS A 105 11.14 -12.94 15.67
C HIS A 105 10.82 -13.00 14.18
N HIS A 106 9.93 -12.14 13.72
CA HIS A 106 9.48 -12.14 12.33
C HIS A 106 9.62 -10.74 11.74
N SER A 107 9.79 -10.69 10.44
CA SER A 107 9.74 -9.44 9.68
C SER A 107 8.42 -9.36 8.93
N PHE A 108 7.88 -8.17 8.81
CA PHE A 108 6.77 -7.93 7.89
C PHE A 108 7.21 -7.08 6.70
N THR A 109 6.45 -7.14 5.63
CA THR A 109 6.71 -6.33 4.42
C THR A 109 5.60 -5.28 4.29
N PHE A 110 6.02 -4.02 4.24
CA PHE A 110 5.14 -2.88 4.01
C PHE A 110 5.73 -1.99 2.92
N LEU A 111 4.94 -1.60 1.94
CA LEU A 111 5.36 -0.76 0.81
C LEU A 111 6.65 -1.24 0.11
N LYS A 112 6.76 -2.55 -0.12
CA LYS A 112 7.95 -3.20 -0.72
C LYS A 112 9.20 -3.18 0.16
N MET A 113 9.12 -2.68 1.40
CA MET A 113 10.18 -2.71 2.39
C MET A 113 9.93 -3.83 3.40
N ARG A 114 10.97 -4.59 3.70
CA ARG A 114 10.97 -5.58 4.77
C ARG A 114 11.44 -4.91 6.06
N VAL A 115 10.58 -4.87 7.05
CA VAL A 115 10.85 -4.28 8.37
C VAL A 115 11.15 -5.40 9.35
N THR A 116 12.24 -5.27 10.10
CA THR A 116 12.70 -6.26 11.09
C THR A 116 13.11 -5.52 12.35
N LEU A 117 12.72 -6.06 13.50
CA LEU A 117 13.21 -5.62 14.81
C LEU A 117 14.37 -6.52 15.21
N THR A 118 15.53 -5.94 15.52
CA THR A 118 16.70 -6.68 16.03
C THR A 118 16.51 -6.99 17.51
N GLU A 119 17.29 -7.92 18.05
CA GLU A 119 17.32 -8.25 19.49
C GLU A 119 17.70 -7.05 20.36
N THR A 120 18.48 -6.12 19.80
CA THR A 120 18.87 -4.87 20.48
C THR A 120 17.79 -3.77 20.41
N GLY A 121 16.60 -4.06 19.87
CA GLY A 121 15.51 -3.08 19.71
C GLY A 121 15.65 -2.14 18.52
N LYS A 122 16.68 -2.29 17.68
CA LYS A 122 16.86 -1.47 16.48
C LYS A 122 15.94 -1.94 15.36
N VAL A 123 15.22 -1.01 14.73
CA VAL A 123 14.43 -1.30 13.53
C VAL A 123 15.31 -1.22 12.30
N VAL A 124 15.30 -2.26 11.50
CA VAL A 124 16.04 -2.36 10.24
C VAL A 124 15.04 -2.50 9.10
N MET A 125 15.12 -1.60 8.13
CA MET A 125 14.32 -1.62 6.91
C MET A 125 15.20 -2.00 5.72
N LYS A 126 14.84 -3.05 4.99
CA LYS A 126 15.52 -3.49 3.77
C LYS A 126 14.52 -3.59 2.62
N LEU A 127 14.98 -3.40 1.39
CA LEU A 127 14.16 -3.70 0.23
C LEU A 127 13.74 -5.17 0.23
N SER A 128 12.49 -5.43 -0.13
CA SER A 128 12.03 -6.81 -0.29
C SER A 128 12.78 -7.49 -1.44
N ARG A 129 13.11 -8.78 -1.26
CA ARG A 129 13.75 -9.57 -2.32
C ARG A 129 12.96 -9.57 -3.64
N LYS A 130 11.62 -9.46 -3.53
CA LYS A 130 10.73 -9.35 -4.70
C LYS A 130 10.97 -8.06 -5.46
N SER A 131 11.15 -6.92 -4.77
CA SER A 131 11.44 -5.62 -5.38
C SER A 131 12.79 -5.63 -6.09
N ILE A 132 13.83 -6.20 -5.46
CA ILE A 132 15.16 -6.31 -6.06
C ILE A 132 15.13 -7.19 -7.33
N ARG A 133 14.48 -8.36 -7.26
CA ARG A 133 14.34 -9.25 -8.43
C ARG A 133 13.57 -8.61 -9.57
N ALA A 134 12.49 -7.87 -9.24
CA ALA A 134 11.71 -7.15 -10.24
C ALA A 134 12.55 -6.09 -10.96
N MET A 135 13.38 -5.35 -10.21
CA MET A 135 14.27 -4.34 -10.81
C MET A 135 15.33 -4.98 -11.69
N ARG A 136 15.96 -6.09 -11.27
CA ARG A 136 16.92 -6.83 -12.11
C ARG A 136 16.29 -7.27 -13.43
N ARG A 137 15.09 -7.89 -13.39
CA ARG A 137 14.37 -8.28 -14.62
C ARG A 137 14.04 -7.08 -15.50
N LYS A 138 13.69 -5.94 -14.89
CA LYS A 138 13.41 -4.70 -15.62
C LYS A 138 14.67 -4.19 -16.33
N MET A 139 15.84 -4.27 -15.70
CA MET A 139 17.12 -3.92 -16.33
C MET A 139 17.45 -4.83 -17.53
N ASP A 140 17.18 -6.14 -17.42
CA ASP A 140 17.37 -7.08 -18.52
C ASP A 140 16.44 -6.77 -19.72
N ILE A 141 15.21 -6.34 -19.44
CA ILE A 141 14.26 -5.89 -20.48
C ILE A 141 14.75 -4.58 -21.13
N PHE A 142 15.20 -3.65 -20.32
CA PHE A 142 15.69 -2.35 -20.80
C PHE A 142 16.91 -2.51 -21.70
N ARG A 143 17.85 -3.41 -21.34
CA ARG A 143 19.00 -3.74 -22.21
C ARG A 143 18.53 -4.17 -23.59
N ARG A 144 17.59 -5.12 -23.68
CA ARG A 144 17.04 -5.57 -24.96
C ARG A 144 16.37 -4.44 -25.76
N TRP A 145 15.58 -3.58 -25.09
CA TRP A 145 14.92 -2.47 -25.73
C TRP A 145 15.88 -1.38 -26.22
N MET A 146 17.01 -1.21 -25.53
CA MET A 146 18.08 -0.33 -26.00
C MET A 146 18.76 -0.93 -27.24
N ASP A 147 19.07 -2.22 -27.25
CA ASP A 147 19.67 -2.91 -28.39
C ASP A 147 18.74 -2.87 -29.63
N GLU A 148 17.42 -2.90 -29.41
CA GLU A 148 16.39 -2.78 -30.44
C GLU A 148 16.09 -1.31 -30.85
N GLY A 149 16.73 -0.32 -30.23
CA GLY A 149 16.50 1.10 -30.49
C GLY A 149 15.13 1.62 -30.00
N ARG A 150 14.43 0.90 -29.15
CA ARG A 150 13.09 1.23 -28.63
C ARG A 150 13.12 2.13 -27.40
N MET A 151 14.25 2.30 -26.77
CA MET A 151 14.44 3.04 -25.54
C MET A 151 15.80 3.70 -25.51
N GLY A 152 15.87 4.95 -25.02
CA GLY A 152 17.11 5.68 -24.83
C GLY A 152 17.76 5.42 -23.45
N PRO A 153 19.06 5.73 -23.30
CA PRO A 153 19.75 5.64 -22.01
C PRO A 153 19.12 6.50 -20.91
N GLU A 154 18.54 7.64 -21.31
CA GLU A 154 17.89 8.58 -20.38
C GLU A 154 16.65 7.99 -19.71
N ASP A 155 15.83 7.25 -20.47
CA ASP A 155 14.63 6.58 -19.96
C ASP A 155 15.00 5.51 -18.93
N VAL A 156 16.07 4.76 -19.21
CA VAL A 156 16.62 3.75 -18.30
C VAL A 156 17.11 4.43 -17.03
N PHE A 157 17.87 5.52 -17.16
CA PHE A 157 18.40 6.28 -16.05
C PHE A 157 17.30 6.84 -15.16
N GLN A 158 16.28 7.46 -15.74
CA GLN A 158 15.12 7.99 -14.99
C GLN A 158 14.40 6.90 -14.21
N SER A 159 14.16 5.76 -14.86
CA SER A 159 13.53 4.61 -14.20
C SER A 159 14.36 4.05 -13.04
N TYR A 160 15.69 3.98 -13.22
CA TYR A 160 16.63 3.55 -12.18
C TYR A 160 16.68 4.56 -11.03
N GLN A 161 16.73 5.85 -11.31
CA GLN A 161 16.76 6.91 -10.29
C GLN A 161 15.51 6.88 -9.40
N SER A 162 14.33 6.68 -9.98
CA SER A 162 13.09 6.53 -9.22
C SER A 162 13.14 5.34 -8.26
N TRP A 163 13.62 4.19 -8.73
CA TRP A 163 13.80 3.03 -7.86
C TRP A 163 14.89 3.24 -6.79
N ARG A 164 16.01 3.88 -7.15
CA ARG A 164 17.09 4.23 -6.24
C ARG A 164 16.63 5.18 -5.14
N ALA A 165 15.82 6.18 -5.46
CA ALA A 165 15.24 7.10 -4.48
C ALA A 165 14.38 6.36 -3.43
N HIS A 166 13.62 5.35 -3.87
CA HIS A 166 12.90 4.48 -2.95
C HIS A 166 13.85 3.59 -2.11
N ALA A 167 14.90 3.05 -2.74
CA ALA A 167 15.90 2.21 -2.07
C ALA A 167 16.69 2.96 -0.99
N LYS A 168 16.99 4.24 -1.21
CA LYS A 168 17.69 5.11 -0.24
C LYS A 168 16.95 5.29 1.09
N ARG A 169 15.64 5.04 1.13
CA ARG A 169 14.85 5.08 2.37
C ARG A 169 15.06 3.84 3.25
N CYS A 170 15.79 2.86 2.75
CA CYS A 170 16.09 1.61 3.45
C CYS A 170 17.53 1.60 3.96
N ASN A 171 17.77 0.86 5.07
CA ASN A 171 19.14 0.63 5.59
C ASN A 171 19.98 -0.32 4.68
N SER A 172 19.49 -0.70 3.50
CA SER A 172 20.14 -1.61 2.57
C SER A 172 20.98 -0.90 1.50
N TYR A 173 21.26 0.39 1.70
CA TYR A 173 22.06 1.15 0.72
C TYR A 173 23.56 0.95 0.88
N ASP A 174 24.00 0.48 2.04
CA ASP A 174 25.42 0.29 2.41
C ASP A 174 25.86 -1.18 2.33
N THR A 175 25.13 -2.02 1.62
CA THR A 175 25.47 -3.42 1.35
C THR A 175 25.39 -3.69 -0.21
#